data_de1cd17b667fa842fb634d52028718c9
#
_entry.id   de1cd17b667fa842fb634d52028718c9
#
_cell.length_a   1.000
_cell.length_b   1.000
_cell.length_c   1.000
_cell.angle_alpha   90.00
_cell.angle_beta   90.00
_cell.angle_gamma   90.00
#
_symmetry.space_group_name_H-M   'P 1'
#
loop_
_entity.id
_entity.type
_entity.pdbx_description
1 polymer ?
#
loop_
_entity_poly.entity_id
_entity_poly.type
_entity_poly.pdbx_seq_one_letter_code
_entity_poly.pdbx_strand_id
1 'polypeptide(L)'
;MSNLSLVNLICEILDKQLKPIKSFKSNIKFVADRPGHDLHYGIDASKLLNNYSWRPKFDIKKGVEQTVSWYLNNQEWLDNLSNRQGVGVRLGKI
;
A
#
# COMPACT_ATOMS: atom_id res chain seq x y z
N MET A 1 8.68 -7.52 5.49
CA MET A 1 7.22 -7.74 5.50
C MET A 1 6.78 -8.26 4.16
N SER A 2 6.02 -9.34 4.13
CA SER A 2 5.47 -9.88 2.88
C SER A 2 4.33 -8.99 2.36
N ASN A 3 4.03 -9.13 1.06
CA ASN A 3 2.89 -8.42 0.47
C ASN A 3 1.58 -8.78 1.17
N LEU A 4 1.39 -10.05 1.49
CA LEU A 4 0.19 -10.50 2.20
C LEU A 4 0.09 -9.87 3.59
N SER A 5 1.20 -9.80 4.33
CA SER A 5 1.24 -9.15 5.63
C SER A 5 0.88 -7.67 5.53
N LEU A 6 1.40 -6.98 4.51
CA LEU A 6 1.09 -5.57 4.27
C LEU A 6 -0.39 -5.37 3.94
N VAL A 7 -0.94 -6.20 3.05
CA VAL A 7 -2.35 -6.13 2.68
C VAL A 7 -3.24 -6.40 3.90
N ASN A 8 -2.91 -7.39 4.71
CA ASN A 8 -3.64 -7.65 5.96
C ASN A 8 -3.60 -6.46 6.91
N LEU A 9 -2.43 -5.80 7.04
CA LEU A 9 -2.29 -4.61 7.87
C LEU A 9 -3.19 -3.47 7.37
N ILE A 10 -3.20 -3.23 6.06
CA ILE A 10 -4.07 -2.22 5.45
C ILE A 10 -5.54 -2.52 5.75
N CYS A 11 -5.96 -3.78 5.57
CA CYS A 11 -7.32 -4.19 5.86
C CYS A 11 -7.69 -4.00 7.32
N GLU A 12 -6.80 -4.32 8.24
CA GLU A 12 -7.02 -4.13 9.68
C GLU A 12 -7.21 -2.64 10.02
N ILE A 13 -6.39 -1.78 9.43
CA ILE A 13 -6.52 -0.33 9.62
C ILE A 13 -7.84 0.19 9.08
N LEU A 14 -8.24 -0.25 7.88
CA LEU A 14 -9.51 0.12 7.28
C LEU A 14 -10.69 -0.36 8.12
N ASP A 15 -10.64 -1.60 8.61
CA ASP A 15 -11.68 -2.15 9.48
C ASP A 15 -11.84 -1.31 10.75
N LYS A 16 -10.72 -0.90 11.33
CA LYS A 16 -10.71 -0.09 12.55
C LYS A 16 -11.28 1.31 12.31
N GLN A 17 -10.95 1.93 11.19
CA GLN A 17 -11.38 3.30 10.89
C GLN A 17 -12.80 3.37 10.36
N LEU A 18 -13.19 2.44 9.49
CA LEU A 18 -14.49 2.48 8.80
C LEU A 18 -15.54 1.58 9.44
N LYS A 19 -15.11 0.62 10.26
CA LYS A 19 -16.00 -0.31 10.99
C LYS A 19 -17.05 -0.95 10.08
N PRO A 20 -16.63 -1.65 9.00
CA PRO A 20 -17.56 -2.25 8.06
C PRO A 20 -18.30 -3.43 8.70
N ILE A 21 -19.45 -3.80 8.12
CA ILE A 21 -20.20 -4.99 8.55
C ILE A 21 -19.36 -6.25 8.31
N LYS A 22 -18.64 -6.30 7.18
CA LYS A 22 -17.78 -7.41 6.81
C LYS A 22 -16.37 -6.90 6.63
N SER A 23 -15.36 -7.59 7.21
CA SER A 23 -13.98 -7.18 7.14
C SER A 23 -13.49 -6.99 5.70
N PHE A 24 -12.67 -5.97 5.47
CA PHE A 24 -12.01 -5.74 4.18
C PHE A 24 -11.11 -6.91 3.78
N LYS A 25 -10.65 -7.73 4.72
CA LYS A 25 -9.87 -8.94 4.42
C LYS A 25 -10.64 -9.90 3.51
N SER A 26 -11.97 -9.88 3.54
CA SER A 26 -12.79 -10.71 2.67
C SER A 26 -12.65 -10.38 1.19
N ASN A 27 -12.09 -9.22 0.85
CA ASN A 27 -11.85 -8.80 -0.52
C ASN A 27 -10.48 -9.25 -1.06
N ILE A 28 -9.65 -9.88 -0.22
CA ILE A 28 -8.34 -10.36 -0.65
C ILE A 28 -8.52 -11.52 -1.62
N LYS A 29 -7.89 -11.43 -2.79
CA LYS A 29 -7.90 -12.48 -3.80
C LYS A 29 -6.47 -12.76 -4.26
N PHE A 30 -6.18 -14.03 -4.46
CA PHE A 30 -4.90 -14.45 -5.02
C PHE A 30 -5.04 -14.58 -6.53
N VAL A 31 -4.13 -13.95 -7.26
CA VAL A 31 -4.15 -13.93 -8.73
C VAL A 31 -2.77 -14.35 -9.25
N ALA A 32 -2.71 -14.66 -10.55
CA ALA A 32 -1.44 -14.98 -11.20
C ALA A 32 -0.55 -13.74 -11.23
N ASP A 33 0.76 -13.95 -11.03
CA ASP A 33 1.73 -12.87 -11.12
C ASP A 33 1.81 -12.31 -12.54
N ARG A 34 2.13 -11.02 -12.66
CA ARG A 34 2.41 -10.42 -13.96
C ARG A 34 3.69 -11.02 -14.54
N PRO A 35 3.85 -11.04 -15.88
CA PRO A 35 5.10 -11.49 -16.48
C PRO A 35 6.31 -10.69 -15.96
N GLY A 36 7.39 -11.40 -15.62
CA GLY A 36 8.61 -10.75 -15.13
C GLY A 36 8.52 -10.16 -13.72
N HIS A 37 7.53 -10.59 -12.95
CA HIS A 37 7.37 -10.09 -11.58
C HIS A 37 8.49 -10.58 -10.67
N ASP A 38 9.13 -9.67 -9.96
CA ASP A 38 10.18 -10.01 -8.99
C ASP A 38 9.56 -10.61 -7.73
N LEU A 39 10.20 -11.65 -7.20
CA LEU A 39 9.73 -12.31 -5.96
C LEU A 39 10.01 -11.45 -4.73
N HIS A 40 11.07 -10.64 -4.76
CA HIS A 40 11.50 -9.89 -3.59
C HIS A 40 12.21 -8.60 -3.99
N TYR A 41 11.91 -7.53 -3.28
CA TYR A 41 12.62 -6.26 -3.37
C TYR A 41 13.29 -5.99 -2.03
N GLY A 42 14.62 -6.00 -2.02
CA GLY A 42 15.39 -5.65 -0.82
C GLY A 42 16.11 -4.33 -1.06
N ILE A 43 15.83 -3.35 -0.21
CA ILE A 43 16.48 -2.04 -0.29
C ILE A 43 17.28 -1.84 1.00
N ASP A 44 18.56 -1.54 0.84
CA ASP A 44 19.47 -1.26 1.95
C ASP A 44 19.63 0.26 2.09
N ALA A 45 19.13 0.80 3.19
CA ALA A 45 19.23 2.23 3.47
C ALA A 45 20.42 2.61 4.33
N SER A 46 21.36 1.68 4.59
CA SER A 46 22.48 1.92 5.50
C SER A 46 23.33 3.11 5.08
N LYS A 47 23.52 3.35 3.78
CA LYS A 47 24.28 4.50 3.29
C LYS A 47 23.65 5.83 3.71
N LEU A 48 22.34 5.95 3.61
CA LEU A 48 21.62 7.14 4.07
C LEU A 48 21.71 7.29 5.60
N LEU A 49 21.55 6.19 6.32
CA LEU A 49 21.63 6.20 7.78
C LEU A 49 23.01 6.60 8.28
N ASN A 50 24.06 6.08 7.64
CA ASN A 50 25.43 6.28 8.09
C ASN A 50 26.05 7.59 7.60
N ASN A 51 25.77 7.99 6.35
CA ASN A 51 26.44 9.14 5.73
C ASN A 51 25.67 10.45 5.86
N TYR A 52 24.36 10.40 5.98
CA TYR A 52 23.50 11.59 5.96
C TYR A 52 22.64 11.73 7.20
N SER A 53 22.82 10.88 8.19
CA SER A 53 22.05 10.90 9.44
C SER A 53 20.53 10.85 9.22
N TRP A 54 20.13 10.30 8.06
CA TRP A 54 18.71 10.15 7.74
C TRP A 54 18.14 8.92 8.43
N ARG A 55 16.93 9.07 8.93
CA ARG A 55 16.15 7.96 9.50
C ARG A 55 14.70 8.09 9.11
N PRO A 56 13.98 6.95 8.90
CA PRO A 56 12.54 7.01 8.71
C PRO A 56 11.86 7.67 9.92
N LYS A 57 10.90 8.55 9.68
CA LYS A 57 10.14 9.22 10.75
C LYS A 57 9.15 8.31 11.43
N PHE A 58 8.65 7.31 10.71
CA PHE A 58 7.61 6.40 11.19
C PHE A 58 8.04 4.96 10.98
N ASP A 59 7.61 4.06 11.86
CA ASP A 59 7.70 2.64 11.57
C ASP A 59 6.66 2.26 10.51
N ILE A 60 6.74 1.03 10.01
CA ILE A 60 5.86 0.59 8.91
C ILE A 60 4.38 0.68 9.30
N LYS A 61 4.02 0.31 10.52
CA LYS A 61 2.64 0.34 10.97
C LYS A 61 2.08 1.76 10.99
N LYS A 62 2.80 2.70 11.60
CA LYS A 62 2.38 4.09 11.66
C LYS A 62 2.37 4.75 10.28
N GLY A 63 3.37 4.46 9.47
CA GLY A 63 3.44 4.98 8.11
C GLY A 63 2.25 4.52 7.28
N VAL A 64 1.87 3.25 7.37
CA VAL A 64 0.71 2.71 6.67
C VAL A 64 -0.59 3.33 7.20
N GLU A 65 -0.72 3.49 8.52
CA GLU A 65 -1.89 4.14 9.12
C GLU A 65 -2.08 5.56 8.57
N GLN A 66 -1.01 6.34 8.52
CA GLN A 66 -1.09 7.70 8.00
C GLN A 66 -1.39 7.73 6.51
N THR A 67 -0.81 6.82 5.74
CA THR A 67 -1.08 6.70 4.32
C THR A 67 -2.54 6.38 4.06
N VAL A 68 -3.10 5.39 4.76
CA VAL A 68 -4.51 5.03 4.63
C VAL A 68 -5.40 6.22 4.99
N SER A 69 -5.10 6.89 6.10
CA SER A 69 -5.88 8.07 6.52
C SER A 69 -5.84 9.17 5.47
N TRP A 70 -4.69 9.40 4.85
CA TRP A 70 -4.56 10.38 3.79
C TRP A 70 -5.45 10.03 2.59
N TYR A 71 -5.42 8.77 2.14
CA TYR A 71 -6.26 8.33 1.03
C TYR A 71 -7.75 8.49 1.34
N LEU A 72 -8.16 8.12 2.55
CA LEU A 72 -9.57 8.27 2.95
C LEU A 72 -10.02 9.73 2.99
N ASN A 73 -9.12 10.64 3.34
CA ASN A 73 -9.43 12.07 3.43
C ASN A 73 -9.28 12.83 2.10
N ASN A 74 -8.80 12.16 1.06
CA ASN A 74 -8.53 12.77 -0.25
C ASN A 74 -9.18 12.00 -1.40
N GLN A 75 -10.37 11.46 -1.17
CA GLN A 75 -11.11 10.66 -2.15
C GLN A 75 -11.40 11.41 -3.45
N GLU A 76 -11.77 12.68 -3.34
CA GLU A 76 -12.09 13.51 -4.52
C GLU A 76 -10.85 13.66 -5.43
N TRP A 77 -9.69 13.89 -4.83
CA TRP A 77 -8.45 14.00 -5.58
C TRP A 77 -8.14 12.69 -6.32
N LEU A 78 -8.33 11.54 -5.64
CA LEU A 78 -8.10 10.23 -6.23
C LEU A 78 -9.08 9.94 -7.37
N ASP A 79 -10.35 10.25 -7.19
CA ASP A 79 -11.37 10.04 -8.21
C ASP A 79 -11.06 10.85 -9.47
N ASN A 80 -10.67 12.11 -9.32
CA ASN A 80 -10.28 12.95 -10.44
C ASN A 80 -9.06 12.38 -11.17
N LEU A 81 -8.06 11.90 -10.46
CA LEU A 81 -6.87 11.32 -11.04
C LEU A 81 -7.19 10.04 -11.81
N SER A 82 -7.99 9.15 -11.23
CA SER A 82 -8.41 7.91 -11.87
C SER A 82 -9.15 8.15 -13.16
N ASN A 83 -10.06 9.12 -13.19
CA ASN A 83 -10.84 9.46 -14.37
C ASN A 83 -9.99 10.04 -15.50
N ARG A 84 -8.90 10.73 -15.15
CA ARG A 84 -8.08 11.43 -16.13
C ARG A 84 -6.92 10.59 -16.67
N GLN A 85 -6.36 9.69 -15.89
CA GLN A 85 -5.11 9.00 -16.22
C GLN A 85 -5.22 7.47 -16.23
N GLY A 86 -6.41 6.91 -16.07
CA GLY A 86 -6.59 5.47 -16.09
C GLY A 86 -5.91 4.75 -14.94
N VAL A 87 -5.78 5.40 -13.79
CA VAL A 87 -5.20 4.81 -12.58
C VAL A 87 -6.00 3.57 -12.20
N GLY A 88 -5.30 2.50 -11.81
CA GLY A 88 -5.93 1.24 -11.47
C GLY A 88 -5.97 0.22 -12.62
N VAL A 89 -5.61 0.65 -13.82
CA VAL A 89 -5.47 -0.29 -14.94
C VAL A 89 -4.21 -1.12 -14.77
N ARG A 90 -4.34 -2.44 -14.84
CA ARG A 90 -3.20 -3.35 -14.67
C ARG A 90 -2.29 -3.29 -15.90
N LEU A 91 -1.04 -2.89 -15.68
CA LEU A 91 -0.02 -2.90 -16.73
C LEU A 91 0.44 -4.33 -17.02
N GLY A 92 0.80 -4.58 -18.28
CA GLY A 92 1.28 -5.89 -18.70
C GLY A 92 0.19 -6.94 -18.87
N LYS A 93 -1.06 -6.59 -18.74
CA LYS A 93 -2.18 -7.46 -19.00
C LYS A 93 -2.37 -7.60 -20.50
N ILE A 94 -2.44 -8.83 -20.96
CA ILE A 94 -2.64 -9.18 -22.36
C ILE A 94 -4.13 -9.46 -22.61
#